data_b070b810de7b7d83846de018ee4e3605
#
_entry.id   b070b810de7b7d83846de018ee4e3605
#
_cell.length_a   1.000
_cell.length_b   1.000
_cell.length_c   1.000
_cell.angle_alpha   90.00
_cell.angle_beta   90.00
_cell.angle_gamma   90.00
#
_symmetry.space_group_name_H-M   'P 1'
#
loop_
_entity.id
_entity.type
_entity.pdbx_description
1 polymer ?
#
loop_
_entity_poly.entity_id
_entity_poly.type
_entity_poly.pdbx_seq_one_letter_code
_entity_poly.pdbx_strand_id
1 'polypeptide(L)'
;MESLYKELFPNSVLEKEKGSSDHWRTKAGGELYAVSTQGQVTGFGAGKVDELEDSDDDFLTDIATRFGGDDSHLEQILSALEVDTNVFQGAILIDDPLKPDDAASDTTRERVNQRFESTIRNRVNSRNTPIIIIMQRLHEHDLCGYLMEKEPDEWRVLSLPAIEVDPDTGEETPLWEVKHTLEELHKLRAIEPLIFDTQYMQDPTPREGLMYPDGFMTYKPDELELYKANEKKVCNYTDTADTGADDLCSICFVDTPEYICVTYVHFPQEPM
;
A
#
# COMPACT_ATOMS: atom_id res chain seq x y z
N MET A 1 -23.23 -16.16 3.18
CA MET A 1 -22.01 -16.69 2.55
C MET A 1 -22.22 -18.04 1.87
N GLU A 2 -22.80 -19.04 2.53
CA GLU A 2 -23.03 -20.38 1.95
C GLU A 2 -23.92 -20.41 0.69
N SER A 3 -24.93 -19.55 0.60
CA SER A 3 -25.82 -19.46 -0.58
C SER A 3 -25.09 -18.90 -1.80
N LEU A 4 -24.34 -17.81 -1.64
CA LEU A 4 -23.58 -17.19 -2.71
C LEU A 4 -22.43 -18.11 -3.17
N TYR A 5 -21.75 -18.78 -2.24
CA TYR A 5 -20.72 -19.75 -2.58
C TYR A 5 -21.23 -20.88 -3.45
N LYS A 6 -22.41 -21.46 -3.12
CA LYS A 6 -23.05 -22.52 -3.91
C LYS A 6 -23.52 -22.04 -5.28
N GLU A 7 -23.88 -20.77 -5.39
CA GLU A 7 -24.28 -20.15 -6.67
C GLU A 7 -23.07 -19.98 -7.59
N LEU A 8 -21.96 -19.50 -7.04
CA LEU A 8 -20.71 -19.26 -7.79
C LEU A 8 -19.95 -20.56 -8.08
N PHE A 9 -19.98 -21.51 -7.15
CA PHE A 9 -19.23 -22.77 -7.23
C PHE A 9 -20.14 -23.98 -7.03
N PRO A 10 -21.08 -24.27 -7.95
CA PRO A 10 -22.11 -25.28 -7.76
C PRO A 10 -21.58 -26.72 -7.60
N ASN A 11 -20.39 -27.00 -8.14
CA ASN A 11 -19.75 -28.31 -8.07
C ASN A 11 -18.82 -28.45 -6.86
N SER A 12 -18.56 -27.38 -6.13
CA SER A 12 -17.70 -27.41 -4.95
C SER A 12 -18.54 -27.60 -3.70
N VAL A 13 -18.45 -28.78 -3.10
CA VAL A 13 -19.29 -29.18 -1.96
C VAL A 13 -18.51 -28.92 -0.66
N LEU A 14 -19.07 -28.10 0.25
CA LEU A 14 -18.52 -27.91 1.58
C LEU A 14 -18.69 -29.16 2.47
N GLU A 15 -17.69 -29.44 3.29
CA GLU A 15 -17.79 -30.43 4.36
C GLU A 15 -18.69 -29.90 5.48
N LYS A 16 -19.71 -30.66 5.86
CA LYS A 16 -20.69 -30.22 6.87
C LYS A 16 -20.19 -30.31 8.31
N GLU A 17 -19.15 -31.09 8.57
CA GLU A 17 -18.72 -31.41 9.94
C GLU A 17 -17.62 -30.49 10.51
N LYS A 18 -17.03 -29.62 9.69
CA LYS A 18 -15.89 -28.73 10.07
C LYS A 18 -16.07 -27.28 9.60
N GLY A 19 -17.27 -26.77 9.63
CA GLY A 19 -17.55 -25.41 9.17
C GLY A 19 -17.82 -24.44 10.32
N SER A 20 -16.83 -23.68 10.79
CA SER A 20 -17.06 -22.39 11.42
C SER A 20 -17.14 -21.30 10.35
N SER A 21 -17.55 -20.09 10.70
CA SER A 21 -17.60 -18.95 9.76
C SER A 21 -16.22 -18.54 9.25
N ASP A 22 -15.19 -18.93 9.95
CA ASP A 22 -13.78 -18.56 9.77
C ASP A 22 -12.88 -19.70 9.32
N HIS A 23 -13.37 -20.96 9.37
CA HIS A 23 -12.61 -22.13 8.97
C HIS A 23 -13.52 -23.17 8.33
N TRP A 24 -13.32 -23.45 7.05
CA TRP A 24 -14.13 -24.41 6.32
C TRP A 24 -13.31 -25.14 5.24
N ARG A 25 -13.80 -26.33 4.87
CA ARG A 25 -13.19 -27.20 3.88
C ARG A 25 -14.19 -27.60 2.80
N THR A 26 -13.66 -27.90 1.63
CA THR A 26 -14.39 -28.56 0.56
C THR A 26 -14.13 -30.08 0.58
N LYS A 27 -15.05 -30.86 0.05
CA LYS A 27 -14.85 -32.29 -0.12
C LYS A 27 -13.70 -32.65 -1.07
N ALA A 28 -13.30 -31.72 -1.93
CA ALA A 28 -12.16 -31.86 -2.82
C ALA A 28 -10.80 -31.56 -2.12
N GLY A 29 -10.81 -31.28 -0.81
CA GLY A 29 -9.59 -31.06 -0.03
C GLY A 29 -9.14 -29.60 0.07
N GLY A 30 -9.79 -28.65 -0.64
CA GLY A 30 -9.53 -27.21 -0.47
C GLY A 30 -9.96 -26.73 0.91
N GLU A 31 -9.17 -25.83 1.52
CA GLU A 31 -9.42 -25.32 2.87
C GLU A 31 -9.23 -23.80 2.88
N LEU A 32 -10.11 -23.10 3.62
CA LEU A 32 -9.97 -21.69 3.91
C LEU A 32 -9.97 -21.49 5.42
N TYR A 33 -8.98 -20.78 5.91
CA TYR A 33 -8.89 -20.31 7.29
C TYR A 33 -8.78 -18.79 7.31
N ALA A 34 -9.79 -18.12 7.85
CA ALA A 34 -9.85 -16.68 8.00
C ALA A 34 -9.58 -16.31 9.45
N VAL A 35 -8.68 -15.35 9.65
CA VAL A 35 -8.28 -14.90 10.99
C VAL A 35 -8.02 -13.40 10.97
N SER A 36 -8.37 -12.71 12.07
CA SER A 36 -8.02 -11.30 12.21
C SER A 36 -6.50 -11.11 12.30
N THR A 37 -6.01 -9.92 11.97
CA THR A 37 -4.57 -9.58 12.03
C THR A 37 -3.95 -9.79 13.41
N GLN A 38 -4.75 -9.83 14.48
CA GLN A 38 -4.31 -10.14 15.84
C GLN A 38 -4.63 -11.58 16.28
N GLY A 39 -5.32 -12.35 15.44
CA GLY A 39 -5.71 -13.72 15.74
C GLY A 39 -4.53 -14.70 15.73
N GLN A 40 -4.78 -15.90 16.24
CA GLN A 40 -3.76 -16.95 16.30
C GLN A 40 -3.66 -17.66 14.96
N VAL A 41 -2.55 -17.48 14.24
CA VAL A 41 -2.24 -18.19 12.97
C VAL A 41 -1.20 -19.32 13.16
N THR A 42 -0.78 -19.57 14.39
CA THR A 42 0.19 -20.64 14.70
C THR A 42 -0.45 -22.00 14.51
N GLY A 43 0.25 -22.90 13.79
CA GLY A 43 -0.24 -24.24 13.49
C GLY A 43 -0.94 -24.36 12.12
N PHE A 44 -1.13 -23.26 11.41
CA PHE A 44 -1.64 -23.26 10.04
C PHE A 44 -0.56 -22.81 9.07
N GLY A 45 -0.42 -23.51 7.96
CA GLY A 45 0.42 -23.16 6.83
C GLY A 45 -0.43 -23.03 5.58
N ALA A 46 -0.05 -22.17 4.65
CA ALA A 46 -0.69 -22.01 3.36
C ALA A 46 0.07 -22.80 2.28
N GLY A 47 -0.69 -23.39 1.39
CA GLY A 47 -0.17 -24.24 0.32
C GLY A 47 0.07 -25.69 0.75
N LYS A 48 0.24 -26.55 -0.22
CA LYS A 48 0.69 -27.92 0.02
C LYS A 48 2.20 -27.93 0.28
N VAL A 49 2.68 -28.87 1.05
CA VAL A 49 4.10 -29.20 1.10
C VAL A 49 4.49 -29.79 -0.25
N ASP A 50 5.64 -29.36 -0.81
CA ASP A 50 6.13 -29.86 -2.09
C ASP A 50 6.40 -31.38 -1.98
N GLU A 51 5.37 -32.19 -2.24
CA GLU A 51 5.54 -33.60 -2.56
C GLU A 51 5.80 -33.66 -4.06
N LEU A 52 6.95 -34.17 -4.43
CA LEU A 52 7.37 -34.39 -5.80
C LEU A 52 6.51 -35.50 -6.44
N GLU A 53 5.26 -35.21 -6.83
CA GLU A 53 4.52 -36.10 -7.74
C GLU A 53 3.38 -35.36 -8.51
N ASP A 54 3.49 -35.47 -9.81
CA ASP A 54 2.51 -35.48 -10.91
C ASP A 54 1.26 -34.57 -10.90
N SER A 55 1.36 -33.56 -11.77
CA SER A 55 0.35 -32.99 -12.69
C SER A 55 -1.15 -33.11 -12.35
N ASP A 56 -1.75 -32.02 -11.96
CA ASP A 56 -3.19 -31.80 -12.12
C ASP A 56 -3.49 -30.83 -13.27
N ASP A 57 -3.42 -31.36 -14.49
CA ASP A 57 -3.89 -30.71 -15.73
C ASP A 57 -5.43 -30.49 -15.72
N ASP A 58 -6.11 -31.15 -14.79
CA ASP A 58 -7.57 -31.14 -14.63
C ASP A 58 -8.13 -29.83 -14.04
N PHE A 59 -7.38 -29.10 -13.21
CA PHE A 59 -7.88 -27.90 -12.52
C PHE A 59 -8.08 -26.73 -13.48
N LEU A 60 -7.13 -26.52 -14.40
CA LEU A 60 -7.22 -25.43 -15.39
C LEU A 60 -8.29 -25.72 -16.44
N THR A 61 -8.40 -26.98 -16.87
CA THR A 61 -9.45 -27.41 -17.80
C THR A 61 -10.84 -27.22 -17.20
N ASP A 62 -11.00 -27.41 -15.89
CA ASP A 62 -12.26 -27.20 -15.18
C ASP A 62 -12.61 -25.71 -15.03
N ILE A 63 -11.62 -24.84 -14.77
CA ILE A 63 -11.81 -23.37 -14.75
C ILE A 63 -12.15 -22.85 -16.14
N ALA A 64 -11.41 -23.21 -17.17
CA ALA A 64 -11.65 -22.77 -18.55
C ALA A 64 -13.05 -23.19 -19.04
N THR A 65 -13.48 -24.40 -18.68
CA THR A 65 -14.79 -24.92 -19.03
C THR A 65 -15.94 -24.18 -18.32
N ARG A 66 -15.72 -23.67 -17.11
CA ARG A 66 -16.75 -22.99 -16.29
C ARG A 66 -16.97 -21.53 -16.63
N PHE A 67 -15.92 -20.84 -17.06
CA PHE A 67 -15.99 -19.40 -17.38
C PHE A 67 -16.37 -19.10 -18.82
N GLY A 68 -16.74 -20.12 -19.62
CA GLY A 68 -17.48 -19.93 -20.89
C GLY A 68 -16.71 -19.27 -21.99
N GLY A 69 -15.49 -19.70 -22.22
CA GLY A 69 -14.94 -19.70 -23.57
C GLY A 69 -14.38 -18.40 -24.15
N ASP A 70 -13.66 -17.59 -23.38
CA ASP A 70 -12.62 -16.75 -23.99
C ASP A 70 -11.31 -16.95 -23.20
N ASP A 71 -10.52 -17.89 -23.69
CA ASP A 71 -9.21 -18.26 -23.13
C ASP A 71 -8.24 -17.06 -23.04
N SER A 72 -8.45 -16.06 -23.90
CA SER A 72 -7.54 -14.90 -24.00
C SER A 72 -7.55 -14.02 -22.75
N HIS A 73 -8.70 -13.85 -22.09
CA HIS A 73 -8.82 -13.04 -20.86
C HIS A 73 -8.24 -13.78 -19.66
N LEU A 74 -8.47 -15.08 -19.59
CA LEU A 74 -7.92 -15.91 -18.50
C LEU A 74 -6.40 -16.01 -18.64
N GLU A 75 -5.88 -16.24 -19.83
CA GLU A 75 -4.45 -16.25 -20.12
C GLU A 75 -3.78 -14.91 -19.82
N GLN A 76 -4.44 -13.78 -20.10
CA GLN A 76 -3.93 -12.45 -19.75
C GLN A 76 -3.87 -12.23 -18.25
N ILE A 77 -4.90 -12.65 -17.50
CA ILE A 77 -4.90 -12.54 -16.04
C ILE A 77 -3.83 -13.45 -15.44
N LEU A 78 -3.71 -14.69 -15.92
CA LEU A 78 -2.72 -15.64 -15.43
C LEU A 78 -1.30 -15.26 -15.79
N SER A 79 -1.06 -14.76 -17.02
CA SER A 79 0.24 -14.24 -17.40
C SER A 79 0.57 -12.94 -16.65
N ALA A 80 -0.45 -12.13 -16.36
CA ALA A 80 -0.29 -10.93 -15.57
C ALA A 80 0.09 -11.24 -14.11
N LEU A 81 -0.37 -12.36 -13.58
CA LEU A 81 -0.01 -12.80 -12.23
C LEU A 81 1.31 -13.59 -12.18
N GLU A 82 1.89 -13.96 -13.36
CA GLU A 82 3.08 -14.83 -13.44
C GLU A 82 2.94 -16.11 -12.60
N VAL A 83 1.70 -16.56 -12.41
CA VAL A 83 1.42 -17.78 -11.64
C VAL A 83 1.51 -18.97 -12.58
N ASP A 84 2.40 -19.89 -12.29
CA ASP A 84 2.36 -21.22 -12.91
C ASP A 84 1.13 -21.95 -12.37
N THR A 85 0.07 -21.94 -13.18
CA THR A 85 -1.24 -22.46 -12.81
C THR A 85 -1.26 -23.96 -12.57
N ASN A 86 -0.29 -24.69 -13.12
CA ASN A 86 -0.12 -26.12 -12.87
C ASN A 86 0.39 -26.39 -11.45
N VAL A 87 0.83 -25.34 -10.72
CA VAL A 87 1.46 -25.47 -9.40
C VAL A 87 0.78 -24.64 -8.31
N PHE A 88 -0.34 -23.95 -8.61
CA PHE A 88 -1.06 -23.20 -7.59
C PHE A 88 -1.67 -24.13 -6.54
N GLN A 89 -1.13 -24.09 -5.34
CA GLN A 89 -1.49 -24.98 -4.26
C GLN A 89 -2.04 -24.26 -3.02
N GLY A 90 -2.35 -22.98 -3.18
CA GLY A 90 -2.86 -22.12 -2.10
C GLY A 90 -2.17 -20.77 -2.07
N ALA A 91 -2.66 -19.87 -1.22
CA ALA A 91 -2.11 -18.53 -1.03
C ALA A 91 -2.31 -18.06 0.40
N ILE A 92 -1.49 -17.09 0.82
CA ILE A 92 -1.81 -16.22 1.95
C ILE A 92 -2.44 -14.95 1.37
N LEU A 93 -3.65 -14.63 1.82
CA LEU A 93 -4.32 -13.38 1.49
C LEU A 93 -4.39 -12.51 2.73
N ILE A 94 -3.87 -11.30 2.64
CA ILE A 94 -3.90 -10.27 3.69
C ILE A 94 -4.79 -9.16 3.17
N ASP A 95 -5.87 -8.90 3.89
CA ASP A 95 -6.87 -7.91 3.52
C ASP A 95 -6.93 -6.82 4.62
N ASP A 96 -6.69 -5.57 4.22
CA ASP A 96 -6.69 -4.38 5.08
C ASP A 96 -5.98 -4.60 6.45
N PRO A 97 -4.66 -4.89 6.47
CA PRO A 97 -3.94 -5.23 7.70
C PRO A 97 -3.83 -4.07 8.70
N LEU A 98 -4.06 -2.84 8.26
CA LEU A 98 -4.01 -1.61 9.04
C LEU A 98 -5.32 -0.85 8.87
N LYS A 99 -5.89 -0.38 10.00
CA LYS A 99 -7.09 0.47 9.96
C LYS A 99 -6.72 1.93 9.70
N PRO A 100 -7.58 2.71 9.02
CA PRO A 100 -7.34 4.13 8.80
C PRO A 100 -7.08 4.92 10.09
N ASP A 101 -7.85 4.65 11.15
CA ASP A 101 -7.71 5.32 12.46
C ASP A 101 -6.36 5.06 13.12
N ASP A 102 -5.75 3.91 12.83
CA ASP A 102 -4.47 3.47 13.40
C ASP A 102 -3.26 3.89 12.54
N ALA A 103 -3.50 4.39 11.34
CA ALA A 103 -2.45 4.67 10.36
C ALA A 103 -1.48 5.78 10.79
N ALA A 104 -1.92 6.70 11.64
CA ALA A 104 -1.07 7.76 12.17
C ALA A 104 -0.12 7.30 13.29
N SER A 105 -0.33 6.10 13.85
CA SER A 105 0.46 5.57 14.97
C SER A 105 1.66 4.77 14.47
N ASP A 106 2.88 5.28 14.68
CA ASP A 106 4.13 4.57 14.34
C ASP A 106 4.18 3.20 14.98
N THR A 107 3.91 3.12 16.29
CA THR A 107 3.90 1.86 17.04
C THR A 107 2.93 0.83 16.46
N THR A 108 1.78 1.27 15.94
CA THR A 108 0.81 0.33 15.35
C THR A 108 1.27 -0.14 13.98
N ARG A 109 1.81 0.76 13.13
CA ARG A 109 2.39 0.38 11.84
C ARG A 109 3.55 -0.58 12.00
N GLU A 110 4.51 -0.27 12.88
CA GLU A 110 5.65 -1.15 13.17
C GLU A 110 5.20 -2.52 13.66
N ARG A 111 4.19 -2.59 14.53
CA ARG A 111 3.65 -3.87 15.00
C ARG A 111 3.03 -4.69 13.87
N VAL A 112 2.33 -4.06 12.91
CA VAL A 112 1.81 -4.75 11.72
C VAL A 112 2.96 -5.29 10.87
N ASN A 113 3.97 -4.48 10.60
CA ASN A 113 5.15 -4.84 9.81
C ASN A 113 5.94 -5.98 10.48
N GLN A 114 6.20 -5.88 11.78
CA GLN A 114 6.88 -6.93 12.56
C GLN A 114 6.09 -8.24 12.57
N ARG A 115 4.74 -8.17 12.68
CA ARG A 115 3.90 -9.36 12.64
C ARG A 115 3.94 -10.05 11.29
N PHE A 116 3.95 -9.29 10.20
CA PHE A 116 4.14 -9.86 8.87
C PHE A 116 5.45 -10.64 8.81
N GLU A 117 6.56 -10.02 9.20
CA GLU A 117 7.90 -10.65 9.15
C GLU A 117 8.02 -11.86 10.07
N SER A 118 7.60 -11.72 11.33
CA SER A 118 7.84 -12.75 12.34
C SER A 118 6.86 -13.92 12.28
N THR A 119 5.67 -13.70 11.72
CA THR A 119 4.60 -14.68 11.84
C THR A 119 4.01 -15.07 10.50
N ILE A 120 3.54 -14.07 9.70
CA ILE A 120 2.73 -14.37 8.51
C ILE A 120 3.61 -14.92 7.38
N ARG A 121 4.71 -14.25 7.08
CA ARG A 121 5.66 -14.64 6.02
C ARG A 121 6.11 -16.10 6.16
N ASN A 122 6.28 -16.58 7.37
CA ASN A 122 6.73 -17.93 7.66
C ASN A 122 5.62 -19.00 7.60
N ARG A 123 4.42 -18.66 7.10
CA ARG A 123 3.29 -19.60 6.99
C ARG A 123 3.15 -20.21 5.60
N VAL A 124 4.00 -19.85 4.67
CA VAL A 124 4.06 -20.51 3.36
C VAL A 124 4.69 -21.90 3.53
N ASN A 125 4.05 -22.93 3.00
CA ASN A 125 4.58 -24.29 3.02
C ASN A 125 5.49 -24.59 1.82
N SER A 126 5.41 -23.78 0.77
CA SER A 126 6.22 -23.88 -0.43
C SER A 126 6.69 -22.50 -0.89
N ARG A 127 7.84 -22.42 -1.57
CA ARG A 127 8.32 -21.20 -2.23
C ARG A 127 7.37 -20.70 -3.33
N ASN A 128 6.53 -21.59 -3.86
CA ASN A 128 5.54 -21.28 -4.89
C ASN A 128 4.21 -20.80 -4.31
N THR A 129 4.05 -20.75 -2.99
CA THR A 129 2.84 -20.24 -2.34
C THR A 129 2.87 -18.71 -2.33
N PRO A 130 2.03 -18.02 -3.10
CA PRO A 130 2.02 -16.58 -3.16
C PRO A 130 1.49 -15.95 -1.86
N ILE A 131 2.01 -14.77 -1.55
CA ILE A 131 1.46 -13.88 -0.54
C ILE A 131 0.84 -12.69 -1.28
N ILE A 132 -0.45 -12.47 -1.07
CA ILE A 132 -1.23 -11.42 -1.72
C ILE A 132 -1.67 -10.44 -0.65
N ILE A 133 -1.33 -9.17 -0.82
CA ILE A 133 -1.71 -8.09 0.10
C ILE A 133 -2.66 -7.16 -0.65
N ILE A 134 -3.87 -7.00 -0.12
CA ILE A 134 -4.87 -6.07 -0.63
C ILE A 134 -5.10 -5.02 0.44
N MET A 135 -4.83 -3.77 0.14
CA MET A 135 -5.12 -2.66 1.05
C MET A 135 -5.15 -1.34 0.29
N GLN A 136 -5.87 -0.37 0.83
CA GLN A 136 -5.66 1.02 0.45
C GLN A 136 -4.37 1.54 1.11
N ARG A 137 -3.67 2.45 0.44
CA ARG A 137 -2.53 3.12 1.04
C ARG A 137 -3.03 4.07 2.14
N LEU A 138 -2.40 4.05 3.29
CA LEU A 138 -2.78 4.84 4.46
C LEU A 138 -1.63 5.69 4.99
N HIS A 139 -0.40 5.28 4.73
CA HIS A 139 0.82 5.95 5.16
C HIS A 139 2.00 5.47 4.30
N GLU A 140 3.05 6.30 4.15
CA GLU A 140 4.26 5.89 3.40
C GLU A 140 4.92 4.63 3.97
N HIS A 141 4.90 4.46 5.31
CA HIS A 141 5.43 3.30 6.02
C HIS A 141 4.33 2.30 6.46
N ASP A 142 3.20 2.25 5.75
CA ASP A 142 2.25 1.14 5.89
C ASP A 142 2.88 -0.18 5.39
N LEU A 143 2.21 -1.31 5.55
CA LEU A 143 2.81 -2.59 5.19
C LEU A 143 3.28 -2.64 3.73
N CYS A 144 2.50 -2.11 2.79
CA CYS A 144 2.92 -2.06 1.38
C CYS A 144 4.13 -1.14 1.19
N GLY A 145 4.14 0.06 1.79
CA GLY A 145 5.27 0.97 1.71
C GLY A 145 6.54 0.37 2.31
N TYR A 146 6.44 -0.23 3.49
CA TYR A 146 7.54 -0.93 4.15
C TYR A 146 8.14 -2.03 3.26
N LEU A 147 7.31 -2.84 2.61
CA LEU A 147 7.78 -3.93 1.76
C LEU A 147 8.40 -3.42 0.45
N MET A 148 7.81 -2.42 -0.17
CA MET A 148 8.36 -1.79 -1.37
C MET A 148 9.72 -1.12 -1.12
N GLU A 149 9.92 -0.52 0.05
CA GLU A 149 11.20 0.08 0.44
C GLU A 149 12.25 -0.98 0.75
N LYS A 150 11.88 -2.01 1.51
CA LYS A 150 12.82 -3.04 1.98
C LYS A 150 13.18 -4.07 0.92
N GLU A 151 12.26 -4.40 0.04
CA GLU A 151 12.36 -5.48 -0.94
C GLU A 151 11.80 -5.05 -2.31
N PRO A 152 12.36 -4.02 -2.96
CA PRO A 152 11.77 -3.39 -4.14
C PRO A 152 11.60 -4.34 -5.34
N ASP A 153 12.45 -5.37 -5.43
CA ASP A 153 12.45 -6.31 -6.57
C ASP A 153 11.67 -7.60 -6.30
N GLU A 154 11.20 -7.82 -5.07
CA GLU A 154 10.51 -9.06 -4.67
C GLU A 154 8.98 -8.95 -4.78
N TRP A 155 8.44 -7.73 -4.87
CA TRP A 155 7.02 -7.47 -4.87
C TRP A 155 6.53 -6.92 -6.19
N ARG A 156 5.47 -7.55 -6.72
CA ARG A 156 4.73 -6.97 -7.84
C ARG A 156 3.62 -6.08 -7.29
N VAL A 157 3.69 -4.80 -7.62
CA VAL A 157 2.72 -3.80 -7.17
C VAL A 157 1.70 -3.55 -8.27
N LEU A 158 0.41 -3.66 -7.91
CA LEU A 158 -0.71 -3.20 -8.72
C LEU A 158 -1.34 -2.01 -7.98
N SER A 159 -1.14 -0.81 -8.49
CA SER A 159 -1.77 0.41 -7.96
C SER A 159 -2.98 0.76 -8.83
N LEU A 160 -4.12 1.01 -8.19
CA LEU A 160 -5.39 1.37 -8.83
C LEU A 160 -5.88 2.72 -8.27
N PRO A 161 -5.34 3.84 -8.75
CA PRO A 161 -5.79 5.16 -8.34
C PRO A 161 -7.23 5.42 -8.83
N ALA A 162 -8.00 6.17 -8.04
CA ALA A 162 -9.39 6.48 -8.40
C ALA A 162 -9.53 7.39 -9.62
N ILE A 163 -8.49 8.17 -9.92
CA ILE A 163 -8.37 8.99 -11.14
C ILE A 163 -7.09 8.57 -11.85
N GLU A 164 -7.22 8.17 -13.10
CA GLU A 164 -6.12 7.93 -14.00
C GLU A 164 -5.87 9.18 -14.85
N VAL A 165 -4.62 9.54 -15.03
CA VAL A 165 -4.19 10.66 -15.88
C VAL A 165 -3.42 10.12 -17.05
N ASP A 166 -3.89 10.38 -18.25
CA ASP A 166 -3.16 10.04 -19.47
C ASP A 166 -1.84 10.86 -19.53
N PRO A 167 -0.68 10.22 -19.58
CA PRO A 167 0.61 10.90 -19.51
C PRO A 167 0.91 11.80 -20.72
N ASP A 168 0.27 11.55 -21.87
CA ASP A 168 0.52 12.27 -23.12
C ASP A 168 -0.43 13.46 -23.27
N THR A 169 -1.70 13.28 -22.89
CA THR A 169 -2.77 14.28 -23.07
C THR A 169 -3.09 15.06 -21.80
N GLY A 170 -2.78 14.51 -20.63
CA GLY A 170 -3.22 15.05 -19.35
C GLY A 170 -4.71 14.86 -19.07
N GLU A 171 -5.40 14.07 -19.90
CA GLU A 171 -6.82 13.78 -19.70
C GLU A 171 -7.01 12.89 -18.46
N GLU A 172 -7.96 13.30 -17.62
CA GLU A 172 -8.32 12.57 -16.39
C GLU A 172 -9.54 11.67 -16.65
N THR A 173 -9.46 10.43 -16.19
CA THR A 173 -10.56 9.46 -16.26
C THR A 173 -10.77 8.79 -14.91
N PRO A 174 -12.02 8.56 -14.46
CA PRO A 174 -12.27 7.82 -13.23
C PRO A 174 -12.02 6.33 -13.45
N LEU A 175 -11.39 5.66 -12.50
CA LEU A 175 -11.15 4.23 -12.54
C LEU A 175 -12.44 3.42 -12.71
N TRP A 176 -13.53 3.87 -12.09
CA TRP A 176 -14.82 3.22 -12.16
C TRP A 176 -15.98 4.24 -12.15
N GLU A 177 -16.36 4.71 -13.34
CA GLU A 177 -17.35 5.75 -13.55
C GLU A 177 -18.74 5.41 -12.97
N VAL A 178 -19.11 4.12 -12.96
CA VAL A 178 -20.40 3.66 -12.40
C VAL A 178 -20.50 3.90 -10.90
N LYS A 179 -19.34 3.89 -10.20
CA LYS A 179 -19.28 4.14 -8.76
C LYS A 179 -19.09 5.62 -8.44
N HIS A 180 -18.19 6.29 -9.13
CA HIS A 180 -17.86 7.70 -8.93
C HIS A 180 -17.56 8.36 -10.26
N THR A 181 -18.27 9.45 -10.55
CA THR A 181 -17.92 10.31 -11.66
C THR A 181 -16.68 11.14 -11.33
N LEU A 182 -16.01 11.65 -12.35
CA LEU A 182 -14.83 12.52 -12.16
C LEU A 182 -15.18 13.78 -11.33
N GLU A 183 -16.38 14.37 -11.57
CA GLU A 183 -16.85 15.52 -10.81
C GLU A 183 -17.01 15.23 -9.32
N GLU A 184 -17.53 14.04 -8.96
CA GLU A 184 -17.66 13.61 -7.57
C GLU A 184 -16.30 13.39 -6.92
N LEU A 185 -15.34 12.78 -7.64
CA LEU A 185 -13.98 12.59 -7.16
C LEU A 185 -13.27 13.92 -6.91
N HIS A 186 -13.40 14.89 -7.79
CA HIS A 186 -12.85 16.24 -7.58
C HIS A 186 -13.48 16.96 -6.38
N LYS A 187 -14.78 16.79 -6.16
CA LYS A 187 -15.44 17.34 -4.96
C LYS A 187 -14.89 16.70 -3.68
N LEU A 188 -14.71 15.38 -3.67
CA LEU A 188 -14.12 14.68 -2.52
C LEU A 188 -12.69 15.16 -2.26
N ARG A 189 -11.88 15.30 -3.32
CA ARG A 189 -10.51 15.83 -3.21
C ARG A 189 -10.46 17.23 -2.65
N ALA A 190 -11.41 18.10 -3.03
CA ALA A 190 -11.48 19.47 -2.53
C ALA A 190 -11.85 19.56 -1.03
N ILE A 191 -12.56 18.56 -0.48
CA ILE A 191 -12.96 18.53 0.94
C ILE A 191 -11.76 18.10 1.81
N GLU A 192 -11.11 16.99 1.47
CA GLU A 192 -10.02 16.40 2.25
C GLU A 192 -8.88 15.94 1.32
N PRO A 193 -8.05 16.88 0.80
CA PRO A 193 -7.05 16.57 -0.21
C PRO A 193 -6.08 15.47 0.21
N LEU A 194 -5.60 15.50 1.47
CA LEU A 194 -4.63 14.53 1.99
C LEU A 194 -5.19 13.12 2.08
N ILE A 195 -6.43 12.98 2.56
CA ILE A 195 -7.10 11.67 2.62
C ILE A 195 -7.34 11.18 1.20
N PHE A 196 -7.75 12.07 0.30
CA PHE A 196 -7.99 11.71 -1.09
C PHE A 196 -6.69 11.22 -1.76
N ASP A 197 -5.62 11.99 -1.69
CA ASP A 197 -4.35 11.64 -2.32
C ASP A 197 -3.79 10.31 -1.74
N THR A 198 -3.88 10.13 -0.43
CA THR A 198 -3.43 8.89 0.22
C THR A 198 -4.29 7.68 -0.16
N GLN A 199 -5.61 7.75 0.07
CA GLN A 199 -6.47 6.56 0.01
C GLN A 199 -7.09 6.34 -1.38
N TYR A 200 -7.42 7.42 -2.10
CA TYR A 200 -8.04 7.30 -3.43
C TYR A 200 -6.99 7.30 -4.54
N MET A 201 -5.93 8.10 -4.41
CA MET A 201 -4.86 8.11 -5.40
C MET A 201 -3.75 7.09 -5.11
N GLN A 202 -3.82 6.41 -3.95
CA GLN A 202 -2.82 5.44 -3.50
C GLN A 202 -1.42 6.03 -3.35
N ASP A 203 -1.35 7.35 -3.11
CA ASP A 203 -0.13 8.13 -2.95
C ASP A 203 -0.07 8.73 -1.53
N PRO A 204 0.45 8.00 -0.54
CA PRO A 204 0.54 8.48 0.82
C PRO A 204 1.63 9.56 0.92
N THR A 205 1.19 10.79 1.10
CA THR A 205 2.10 11.90 1.35
C THR A 205 2.61 11.86 2.79
N PRO A 206 3.93 12.01 3.02
CA PRO A 206 4.47 12.13 4.36
C PRO A 206 3.76 13.24 5.14
N ARG A 207 3.32 12.93 6.36
CA ARG A 207 2.75 13.97 7.24
C ARG A 207 3.82 14.93 7.74
N GLU A 208 5.07 14.50 7.75
CA GLU A 208 6.23 15.36 7.97
C GLU A 208 6.35 16.31 6.79
N GLY A 209 6.17 17.60 7.05
CA GLY A 209 6.20 18.64 6.00
C GLY A 209 4.87 19.30 5.66
N LEU A 210 3.74 18.78 6.18
CA LEU A 210 2.42 19.39 5.97
C LEU A 210 2.27 20.81 6.53
N MET A 211 3.21 21.28 7.33
CA MET A 211 3.26 22.69 7.74
C MET A 211 3.40 23.63 6.52
N TYR A 212 3.89 23.09 5.39
CA TYR A 212 4.06 23.81 4.12
C TYR A 212 3.65 22.92 2.93
N PRO A 213 2.33 22.61 2.77
CA PRO A 213 1.83 21.65 1.78
C PRO A 213 2.15 22.05 0.34
N ASP A 214 2.22 23.35 0.06
CA ASP A 214 2.56 23.92 -1.25
C ASP A 214 4.08 24.12 -1.43
N GLY A 215 4.89 23.60 -0.50
CA GLY A 215 6.31 23.86 -0.47
C GLY A 215 6.67 25.30 -0.05
N PHE A 216 7.92 25.64 -0.22
CA PHE A 216 8.39 27.03 0.02
C PHE A 216 8.35 27.80 -1.29
N MET A 217 7.91 29.05 -1.21
CA MET A 217 8.11 29.99 -2.31
C MET A 217 9.61 30.20 -2.52
N THR A 218 10.05 30.08 -3.77
CA THR A 218 11.43 30.36 -4.14
C THR A 218 11.58 31.80 -4.58
N TYR A 219 12.72 32.40 -4.32
CA TYR A 219 13.06 33.76 -4.77
C TYR A 219 14.41 33.75 -5.47
N LYS A 220 14.63 34.73 -6.34
CA LYS A 220 15.92 34.96 -6.94
C LYS A 220 16.74 35.95 -6.07
N PRO A 221 18.06 35.81 -6.01
CA PRO A 221 18.90 36.71 -5.19
C PRO A 221 18.71 38.21 -5.48
N ASP A 222 18.45 38.56 -6.73
CA ASP A 222 18.17 39.91 -7.18
C ASP A 222 16.85 40.48 -6.64
N GLU A 223 15.87 39.67 -6.37
CA GLU A 223 14.61 40.10 -5.74
C GLU A 223 14.85 40.57 -4.30
N LEU A 224 15.75 39.92 -3.57
CA LEU A 224 16.15 40.37 -2.22
C LEU A 224 16.89 41.69 -2.23
N GLU A 225 17.62 42.00 -3.29
CA GLU A 225 18.36 43.28 -3.44
C GLU A 225 17.46 44.50 -3.73
N LEU A 226 16.19 44.26 -4.12
CA LEU A 226 15.19 45.34 -4.31
C LEU A 226 14.86 46.06 -2.99
N TYR A 227 15.01 45.38 -1.85
CA TYR A 227 14.76 46.00 -0.53
C TYR A 227 15.93 46.85 -0.11
N LYS A 228 15.63 48.06 0.44
CA LYS A 228 16.63 48.92 1.02
C LYS A 228 17.27 48.32 2.28
N ALA A 229 18.47 48.76 2.61
CA ALA A 229 19.20 48.19 3.75
C ALA A 229 18.44 48.31 5.09
N ASN A 230 17.59 49.34 5.25
CA ASN A 230 16.77 49.53 6.44
C ASN A 230 15.42 48.76 6.41
N GLU A 231 15.09 48.15 5.30
CA GLU A 231 13.89 47.35 5.11
C GLU A 231 14.16 45.85 5.25
N LYS A 232 15.41 45.46 5.38
CA LYS A 232 15.82 44.05 5.55
C LYS A 232 16.69 43.90 6.81
N LYS A 233 16.47 42.80 7.52
CA LYS A 233 17.14 42.43 8.75
C LYS A 233 17.75 41.04 8.59
N VAL A 234 19.04 40.92 8.77
CA VAL A 234 19.73 39.63 8.74
C VAL A 234 19.59 38.99 10.12
N CYS A 235 19.05 37.76 10.15
CA CYS A 235 18.81 37.02 11.36
C CYS A 235 19.40 35.59 11.24
N ASN A 236 19.68 35.02 12.39
CA ASN A 236 20.05 33.62 12.51
C ASN A 236 19.21 33.00 13.64
N TYR A 237 18.71 31.82 13.40
CA TYR A 237 18.08 30.96 14.39
C TYR A 237 18.80 29.61 14.40
N THR A 238 19.15 29.14 15.58
CA THR A 238 19.81 27.84 15.74
C THR A 238 19.05 27.06 16.78
N ASP A 239 18.58 25.89 16.37
CA ASP A 239 18.08 24.86 17.25
C ASP A 239 19.24 23.92 17.58
N THR A 240 19.59 23.88 18.87
CA THR A 240 20.75 23.11 19.33
C THR A 240 20.28 21.71 19.73
N ALA A 241 20.88 20.68 19.14
CA ALA A 241 20.68 19.32 19.60
C ALA A 241 21.02 19.20 21.08
N ASP A 242 20.11 18.61 21.86
CA ASP A 242 20.37 18.15 23.23
C ASP A 242 20.78 16.67 23.18
N THR A 243 20.99 16.07 24.33
CA THR A 243 21.35 14.65 24.45
C THR A 243 20.24 13.73 23.96
N GLY A 244 20.27 13.33 22.70
CA GLY A 244 19.23 12.47 22.07
C GLY A 244 19.51 12.20 20.60
N ALA A 245 18.47 11.84 19.87
CA ALA A 245 18.49 11.61 18.42
C ALA A 245 18.26 12.89 17.60
N ASP A 246 18.18 14.05 18.25
CA ASP A 246 17.92 15.33 17.60
C ASP A 246 19.20 15.89 16.97
N ASP A 247 19.07 16.41 15.77
CA ASP A 247 20.16 17.02 15.02
C ASP A 247 20.18 18.55 15.23
N LEU A 248 21.39 19.13 15.19
CA LEU A 248 21.54 20.58 15.20
C LEU A 248 21.05 21.18 13.88
N CYS A 249 20.20 22.19 13.93
CA CYS A 249 19.77 22.95 12.75
C CYS A 249 20.03 24.43 12.95
N SER A 250 20.73 25.07 12.01
CA SER A 250 20.94 26.52 12.01
C SER A 250 20.45 27.14 10.70
N ILE A 251 19.58 28.12 10.81
CA ILE A 251 18.96 28.80 9.69
C ILE A 251 19.37 30.28 9.68
N CYS A 252 19.95 30.72 8.57
CA CYS A 252 20.18 32.13 8.31
C CYS A 252 19.07 32.65 7.39
N PHE A 253 18.48 33.77 7.75
CA PHE A 253 17.41 34.35 6.97
C PHE A 253 17.45 35.87 6.97
N VAL A 254 16.82 36.46 5.96
CA VAL A 254 16.59 37.89 5.87
C VAL A 254 15.11 38.14 6.08
N ASP A 255 14.79 38.91 7.09
CA ASP A 255 13.46 39.40 7.40
C ASP A 255 13.23 40.71 6.61
N THR A 256 12.18 40.71 5.79
CA THR A 256 11.72 41.80 4.97
C THR A 256 10.29 42.19 5.35
N PRO A 257 9.74 43.35 4.93
CA PRO A 257 8.38 43.71 5.25
C PRO A 257 7.32 42.72 4.75
N GLU A 258 7.62 41.93 3.72
CA GLU A 258 6.67 41.05 3.07
C GLU A 258 6.98 39.56 3.30
N TYR A 259 8.24 39.19 3.39
CA TYR A 259 8.71 37.82 3.41
C TYR A 259 9.87 37.57 4.36
N ILE A 260 9.96 36.32 4.84
CA ILE A 260 11.19 35.79 5.47
C ILE A 260 11.91 34.95 4.41
N CYS A 261 13.09 35.46 4.00
CA CYS A 261 13.87 34.81 2.95
C CYS A 261 15.00 34.00 3.55
N VAL A 262 14.88 32.67 3.53
CA VAL A 262 15.95 31.77 4.01
C VAL A 262 17.11 31.82 3.02
N THR A 263 18.27 32.18 3.49
CA THR A 263 19.49 32.35 2.68
C THR A 263 20.45 31.19 2.81
N TYR A 264 20.41 30.50 3.96
CA TYR A 264 21.31 29.39 4.23
C TYR A 264 20.71 28.50 5.33
N VAL A 265 20.84 27.19 5.17
CA VAL A 265 20.50 26.18 6.19
C VAL A 265 21.74 25.32 6.43
N HIS A 266 22.16 25.24 7.67
CA HIS A 266 23.20 24.33 8.11
C HIS A 266 22.58 23.20 8.89
N PHE A 267 22.72 21.99 8.34
CA PHE A 267 22.23 20.76 8.94
C PHE A 267 23.35 19.71 8.84
N PRO A 268 24.16 19.53 9.89
CA PRO A 268 25.25 18.56 9.86
C PRO A 268 24.66 17.15 9.84
N GLN A 269 25.11 16.33 8.89
CA GLN A 269 24.70 14.92 8.75
C GLN A 269 25.43 13.97 9.70
N GLU A 270 26.33 14.46 10.54
CA GLU A 270 27.05 13.63 11.51
C GLU A 270 26.74 14.09 12.94
N PRO A 271 26.40 13.18 13.86
CA PRO A 271 26.28 13.51 15.28
C PRO A 271 27.62 13.97 15.82
N MET A 272 27.60 15.06 16.59
CA MET A 272 28.80 15.53 17.32
C MET A 272 29.16 14.56 18.45
#